data_eacc7fb25dc088b868183dc7e5f8c7c1
#
_entry.id   eacc7fb25dc088b868183dc7e5f8c7c1
#
_cell.length_a   1.000
_cell.length_b   1.000
_cell.length_c   1.000
_cell.angle_alpha   90.00
_cell.angle_beta   90.00
_cell.angle_gamma   90.00
#
_symmetry.space_group_name_H-M   'P 1'
#
loop_
_entity.id
_entity.type
_entity.pdbx_description
1 polymer ?
#
loop_
_entity_poly.entity_id
_entity_poly.type
_entity_poly.pdbx_seq_one_letter_code
_entity_poly.pdbx_strand_id
1 'polypeptide(L)'
;MDFAAMTDAVDLLGGIDIDVDETEIDHLNNYMVETSKVTGVASKPLTHTGLQTLDGVQATSYCRIRYTAGDDFKRTERQREVIQELVRKAKTMEISKINDIINAVFPKIATNYSNKELLEMAPQMIGYDIADTAGFPFDRETGTISGRGSCVIPVNLAENVRQLHEFLYENYDYTPSSEVQKISEQITADTGY
;
A
#
# COMPACT_ATOMS: atom_id res chain seq x y z
N MET A 1 0.55 8.74 7.49
CA MET A 1 0.17 9.53 6.28
C MET A 1 -1.34 9.55 6.22
N ASP A 2 -1.93 10.72 6.08
CA ASP A 2 -3.38 10.89 5.90
C ASP A 2 -3.77 10.98 4.42
N PHE A 3 -5.07 11.10 4.13
CA PHE A 3 -5.56 11.18 2.75
C PHE A 3 -5.10 12.45 2.03
N ALA A 4 -4.95 13.56 2.76
CA ALA A 4 -4.49 14.82 2.17
C ALA A 4 -3.02 14.70 1.73
N ALA A 5 -2.16 14.08 2.54
CA ALA A 5 -0.77 13.83 2.16
C ALA A 5 -0.65 12.96 0.90
N MET A 6 -1.50 11.94 0.78
CA MET A 6 -1.52 11.07 -0.40
C MET A 6 -2.00 11.82 -1.64
N THR A 7 -3.10 12.57 -1.51
CA THR A 7 -3.64 13.41 -2.58
C THR A 7 -2.61 14.41 -3.09
N ASP A 8 -1.96 15.15 -2.19
CA ASP A 8 -0.92 16.12 -2.56
C ASP A 8 0.30 15.46 -3.22
N ALA A 9 0.73 14.29 -2.73
CA ALA A 9 1.87 13.58 -3.32
C ALA A 9 1.60 13.20 -4.78
N VAL A 10 0.41 12.66 -5.06
CA VAL A 10 0.00 12.30 -6.42
C VAL A 10 -0.13 13.53 -7.31
N ASP A 11 -0.78 14.60 -6.83
CA ASP A 11 -0.99 15.83 -7.61
C ASP A 11 0.33 16.53 -7.94
N LEU A 12 1.27 16.59 -6.99
CA LEU A 12 2.60 17.15 -7.20
C LEU A 12 3.44 16.36 -8.21
N LEU A 13 3.18 15.04 -8.33
CA LEU A 13 3.75 14.18 -9.36
C LEU A 13 3.07 14.34 -10.73
N GLY A 14 1.97 15.10 -10.80
CA GLY A 14 1.17 15.29 -12.02
C GLY A 14 0.25 14.09 -12.32
N GLY A 15 -0.18 13.38 -11.26
CA GLY A 15 -1.01 12.17 -11.35
C GLY A 15 -0.19 10.89 -11.50
N ILE A 16 -0.83 9.73 -11.42
CA ILE A 16 -0.24 8.40 -11.63
C ILE A 16 -1.08 7.59 -12.62
N ASP A 17 -0.43 6.68 -13.36
CA ASP A 17 -1.10 5.91 -14.40
C ASP A 17 -1.55 4.56 -13.83
N ILE A 18 -2.87 4.33 -13.78
CA ILE A 18 -3.51 3.12 -13.25
C ILE A 18 -4.48 2.55 -14.29
N ASP A 19 -4.49 1.23 -14.43
CA ASP A 19 -5.46 0.51 -15.24
C ASP A 19 -6.70 0.18 -14.39
N VAL A 20 -7.74 0.98 -14.54
CA VAL A 20 -8.99 0.86 -13.76
C VAL A 20 -9.96 -0.06 -14.47
N ASP A 21 -10.37 -1.15 -13.83
CA ASP A 21 -11.31 -2.11 -14.41
C ASP A 21 -12.79 -1.73 -14.20
N GLU A 22 -13.69 -2.50 -14.87
CA GLU A 22 -15.14 -2.26 -14.80
C GLU A 22 -15.73 -2.49 -13.40
N THR A 23 -15.11 -3.34 -12.60
CA THR A 23 -15.58 -3.62 -11.23
C THR A 23 -15.15 -2.55 -10.23
N GLU A 24 -14.19 -1.71 -10.59
CA GLU A 24 -13.55 -0.70 -9.73
C GLU A 24 -14.11 0.71 -9.92
N ILE A 25 -14.46 1.09 -11.15
CA ILE A 25 -14.78 2.47 -11.51
C ILE A 25 -15.93 3.05 -10.68
N ASP A 26 -17.01 2.32 -10.47
CA ASP A 26 -18.14 2.79 -9.67
C ASP A 26 -17.77 2.93 -8.19
N HIS A 27 -17.00 2.00 -7.67
CA HIS A 27 -16.50 2.07 -6.28
C HIS A 27 -15.53 3.23 -6.09
N LEU A 28 -14.61 3.44 -7.04
CA LEU A 28 -13.70 4.57 -7.04
C LEU A 28 -14.47 5.89 -7.01
N ASN A 29 -15.41 6.09 -7.93
CA ASN A 29 -16.23 7.29 -8.01
C ASN A 29 -17.05 7.53 -6.72
N ASN A 30 -17.60 6.49 -6.13
CA ASN A 30 -18.32 6.59 -4.85
C ASN A 30 -17.40 7.04 -3.71
N TYR A 31 -16.17 6.49 -3.61
CA TYR A 31 -15.18 6.90 -2.60
C TYR A 31 -14.67 8.32 -2.81
N MET A 32 -14.64 8.83 -4.04
CA MET A 32 -14.21 10.20 -4.33
C MET A 32 -15.06 11.26 -3.62
N VAL A 33 -16.35 11.01 -3.40
CA VAL A 33 -17.25 11.93 -2.70
C VAL A 33 -16.73 12.21 -1.28
N GLU A 34 -16.40 11.18 -0.55
CA GLU A 34 -15.87 11.32 0.81
C GLU A 34 -14.41 11.81 0.79
N THR A 35 -13.58 11.30 -0.11
CA THR A 35 -12.19 11.71 -0.24
C THR A 35 -12.08 13.20 -0.53
N SER A 36 -12.86 13.73 -1.49
CA SER A 36 -12.92 15.18 -1.77
C SER A 36 -13.35 15.99 -0.56
N LYS A 37 -14.33 15.51 0.20
CA LYS A 37 -14.80 16.20 1.42
C LYS A 37 -13.72 16.24 2.51
N VAL A 38 -12.97 15.15 2.70
CA VAL A 38 -11.94 15.05 3.73
C VAL A 38 -10.68 15.84 3.37
N THR A 39 -10.28 15.80 2.10
CA THR A 39 -9.07 16.49 1.61
C THR A 39 -9.32 17.97 1.29
N GLY A 40 -10.56 18.35 1.02
CA GLY A 40 -10.93 19.68 0.53
C GLY A 40 -10.60 19.90 -0.95
N VAL A 41 -10.16 18.87 -1.66
CA VAL A 41 -9.78 18.93 -3.09
C VAL A 41 -10.92 18.38 -3.94
N ALA A 42 -11.33 19.16 -4.95
CA ALA A 42 -12.33 18.71 -5.91
C ALA A 42 -11.69 17.93 -7.07
N SER A 43 -12.33 16.85 -7.47
CA SER A 43 -11.94 16.06 -8.63
C SER A 43 -13.16 15.60 -9.43
N LYS A 44 -12.99 15.27 -10.70
CA LYS A 44 -14.05 14.79 -11.58
C LYS A 44 -14.14 13.29 -11.55
N PRO A 45 -15.35 12.69 -11.52
CA PRO A 45 -15.53 11.26 -11.63
C PRO A 45 -14.90 10.71 -12.92
N LEU A 46 -14.38 9.48 -12.85
CA LEU A 46 -13.94 8.75 -14.03
C LEU A 46 -15.17 8.36 -14.89
N THR A 47 -15.02 8.42 -16.20
CA THR A 47 -16.09 8.14 -17.17
C THR A 47 -15.82 6.92 -18.05
N HIS A 48 -14.61 6.34 -17.95
CA HIS A 48 -14.20 5.16 -18.72
C HIS A 48 -13.21 4.33 -17.90
N THR A 49 -13.10 3.07 -18.26
CA THR A 49 -12.14 2.10 -17.72
C THR A 49 -10.87 2.06 -18.56
N GLY A 50 -9.88 1.27 -18.13
CA GLY A 50 -8.60 1.13 -18.79
C GLY A 50 -7.52 2.03 -18.21
N LEU A 51 -6.34 1.98 -18.82
CA LEU A 51 -5.17 2.76 -18.40
C LEU A 51 -5.42 4.26 -18.55
N GLN A 52 -5.34 4.97 -17.45
CA GLN A 52 -5.56 6.41 -17.39
C GLN A 52 -4.78 7.05 -16.24
N THR A 53 -4.50 8.35 -16.38
CA THR A 53 -3.82 9.10 -15.33
C THR A 53 -4.82 9.55 -14.27
N LEU A 54 -4.66 9.07 -13.05
CA LEU A 54 -5.46 9.45 -11.88
C LEU A 54 -4.86 10.67 -11.18
N ASP A 55 -5.70 11.63 -10.80
CA ASP A 55 -5.32 12.70 -9.88
C ASP A 55 -5.26 12.20 -8.42
N GLY A 56 -4.86 13.07 -7.49
CA GLY A 56 -4.66 12.69 -6.10
C GLY A 56 -5.92 12.19 -5.39
N VAL A 57 -7.10 12.77 -5.70
CA VAL A 57 -8.37 12.33 -5.14
C VAL A 57 -8.77 10.95 -5.70
N GLN A 58 -8.60 10.76 -7.00
CA GLN A 58 -8.90 9.49 -7.69
C GLN A 58 -7.99 8.37 -7.20
N ALA A 59 -6.67 8.59 -7.14
CA ALA A 59 -5.70 7.62 -6.66
C ALA A 59 -5.90 7.25 -5.18
N THR A 60 -6.18 8.26 -4.33
CA THR A 60 -6.52 8.02 -2.91
C THR A 60 -7.80 7.21 -2.77
N SER A 61 -8.80 7.47 -3.63
CA SER A 61 -10.06 6.72 -3.64
C SER A 61 -9.88 5.29 -4.14
N TYR A 62 -9.03 5.08 -5.14
CA TYR A 62 -8.64 3.76 -5.63
C TYR A 62 -8.02 2.88 -4.53
N CYS A 63 -7.13 3.43 -3.73
CA CYS A 63 -6.55 2.76 -2.56
C CYS A 63 -7.57 2.31 -1.50
N ARG A 64 -8.79 2.84 -1.53
CA ARG A 64 -9.84 2.60 -0.52
C ARG A 64 -10.84 1.54 -0.93
N ILE A 65 -10.86 1.11 -2.21
CA ILE A 65 -11.84 0.14 -2.72
C ILE A 65 -11.74 -1.18 -1.95
N ARG A 66 -12.87 -1.64 -1.41
CA ARG A 66 -13.00 -2.89 -0.64
C ARG A 66 -14.05 -3.85 -1.21
N TYR A 67 -15.06 -3.34 -1.89
CA TYR A 67 -16.25 -4.10 -2.29
C TYR A 67 -16.10 -4.76 -3.68
N THR A 68 -14.92 -5.29 -3.98
CA THR A 68 -14.66 -6.11 -5.17
C THR A 68 -14.27 -7.52 -4.75
N ALA A 69 -14.28 -8.49 -5.67
CA ALA A 69 -13.82 -9.83 -5.36
C ALA A 69 -12.39 -9.80 -4.77
N GLY A 70 -12.18 -10.41 -3.61
CA GLY A 70 -10.92 -10.40 -2.87
C GLY A 70 -10.79 -9.34 -1.77
N ASP A 71 -11.81 -8.49 -1.55
CA ASP A 71 -11.96 -7.58 -0.39
C ASP A 71 -10.68 -6.84 0.03
N ASP A 72 -10.22 -7.06 1.28
CA ASP A 72 -9.06 -6.40 1.88
C ASP A 72 -7.73 -6.77 1.19
N PHE A 73 -7.62 -7.94 0.58
CA PHE A 73 -6.41 -8.34 -0.15
C PHE A 73 -6.26 -7.53 -1.44
N LYS A 74 -7.36 -7.38 -2.19
CA LYS A 74 -7.38 -6.52 -3.38
C LYS A 74 -7.13 -5.06 -3.03
N ARG A 75 -7.63 -4.58 -1.89
CA ARG A 75 -7.30 -3.24 -1.40
C ARG A 75 -5.80 -3.09 -1.17
N THR A 76 -5.13 -4.06 -0.54
CA THR A 76 -3.67 -3.98 -0.33
C THR A 76 -2.86 -4.10 -1.61
N GLU A 77 -3.35 -4.85 -2.61
CA GLU A 77 -2.76 -4.88 -3.96
C GLU A 77 -2.81 -3.49 -4.61
N ARG A 78 -3.99 -2.84 -4.63
CA ARG A 78 -4.15 -1.48 -5.14
C ARG A 78 -3.24 -0.46 -4.45
N GLN A 79 -3.08 -0.58 -3.14
CA GLN A 79 -2.17 0.28 -2.38
C GLN A 79 -0.71 0.08 -2.81
N ARG A 80 -0.28 -1.17 -3.04
CA ARG A 80 1.07 -1.46 -3.54
C ARG A 80 1.27 -0.94 -4.96
N GLU A 81 0.29 -1.13 -5.84
CA GLU A 81 0.30 -0.59 -7.21
C GLU A 81 0.48 0.92 -7.21
N VAL A 82 -0.30 1.65 -6.42
CA VAL A 82 -0.17 3.10 -6.28
C VAL A 82 1.21 3.50 -5.76
N ILE A 83 1.78 2.78 -4.79
CA ILE A 83 3.14 3.05 -4.30
C ILE A 83 4.18 2.80 -5.40
N GLN A 84 4.05 1.73 -6.17
CA GLN A 84 4.95 1.44 -7.29
C GLN A 84 4.91 2.55 -8.34
N GLU A 85 3.72 3.02 -8.72
CA GLU A 85 3.55 4.10 -9.68
C GLU A 85 4.08 5.44 -9.16
N LEU A 86 3.88 5.75 -7.87
CA LEU A 86 4.47 6.92 -7.22
C LEU A 86 6.00 6.89 -7.30
N VAL A 87 6.62 5.75 -6.96
CA VAL A 87 8.08 5.58 -7.03
C VAL A 87 8.56 5.68 -8.48
N ARG A 88 7.91 5.00 -9.42
CA ARG A 88 8.24 5.05 -10.84
C ARG A 88 8.23 6.49 -11.36
N LYS A 89 7.20 7.25 -11.02
CA LYS A 89 7.04 8.63 -11.48
C LYS A 89 8.03 9.58 -10.81
N ALA A 90 8.25 9.44 -9.50
CA ALA A 90 9.21 10.24 -8.75
C ALA A 90 10.65 10.08 -9.30
N LYS A 91 11.05 8.89 -9.73
CA LYS A 91 12.36 8.61 -10.33
C LYS A 91 12.60 9.34 -11.65
N THR A 92 11.56 9.74 -12.36
CA THR A 92 11.66 10.51 -13.62
C THR A 92 11.67 12.01 -13.42
N MET A 93 11.52 12.48 -12.17
CA MET A 93 11.43 13.91 -11.87
C MET A 93 12.79 14.54 -11.60
N GLU A 94 12.86 15.85 -11.81
CA GLU A 94 14.00 16.64 -11.38
C GLU A 94 14.07 16.71 -9.84
N ILE A 95 15.28 16.73 -9.29
CA ILE A 95 15.52 16.78 -7.82
C ILE A 95 14.83 18.00 -7.18
N SER A 96 14.73 19.13 -7.89
CA SER A 96 13.99 20.32 -7.43
C SER A 96 12.53 20.00 -7.11
N LYS A 97 11.86 19.23 -7.97
CA LYS A 97 10.47 18.80 -7.79
C LYS A 97 10.31 17.84 -6.61
N ILE A 98 11.26 16.92 -6.42
CA ILE A 98 11.28 16.02 -5.27
C ILE A 98 11.38 16.82 -3.97
N ASN A 99 12.18 17.89 -3.94
CA ASN A 99 12.26 18.78 -2.78
C ASN A 99 10.92 19.49 -2.49
N ASP A 100 10.20 19.94 -3.51
CA ASP A 100 8.86 20.51 -3.36
C ASP A 100 7.86 19.49 -2.74
N ILE A 101 7.90 18.24 -3.23
CA ILE A 101 7.08 17.15 -2.69
C ILE A 101 7.42 16.88 -1.22
N ILE A 102 8.71 16.76 -0.88
CA ILE A 102 9.14 16.55 0.51
C ILE A 102 8.59 17.68 1.39
N ASN A 103 8.77 18.93 1.02
CA ASN A 103 8.33 20.06 1.81
C ASN A 103 6.81 20.14 1.97
N ALA A 104 6.03 19.73 0.96
CA ALA A 104 4.57 19.78 1.00
C ALA A 104 3.94 18.59 1.73
N VAL A 105 4.51 17.39 1.58
CA VAL A 105 3.91 16.13 2.03
C VAL A 105 4.43 15.71 3.40
N PHE A 106 5.72 15.90 3.68
CA PHE A 106 6.32 15.45 4.94
C PHE A 106 5.73 16.04 6.21
N PRO A 107 5.33 17.33 6.26
CA PRO A 107 4.63 17.86 7.44
C PRO A 107 3.33 17.12 7.80
N LYS A 108 2.78 16.35 6.85
CA LYS A 108 1.55 15.54 7.00
C LYS A 108 1.84 14.05 7.30
N ILE A 109 3.12 13.69 7.46
CA ILE A 109 3.55 12.32 7.75
C ILE A 109 4.21 12.29 9.12
N ALA A 110 3.77 11.37 9.99
CA ALA A 110 4.49 11.08 11.22
C ALA A 110 5.70 10.19 10.90
N THR A 111 6.91 10.69 11.16
CA THR A 111 8.18 10.00 10.97
C THR A 111 9.20 10.45 12.01
N ASN A 112 10.21 9.64 12.25
CA ASN A 112 11.37 9.99 13.08
C ASN A 112 12.53 10.60 12.27
N TYR A 113 12.38 10.73 10.94
CA TYR A 113 13.34 11.43 10.09
C TYR A 113 13.06 12.95 10.09
N SER A 114 14.11 13.75 10.10
CA SER A 114 14.03 15.18 9.82
C SER A 114 14.00 15.46 8.31
N ASN A 115 13.48 16.63 7.91
CA ASN A 115 13.50 17.05 6.50
C ASN A 115 14.93 17.04 5.91
N LYS A 116 15.93 17.37 6.74
CA LYS A 116 17.33 17.36 6.31
C LYS A 116 17.81 15.95 5.96
N GLU A 117 17.55 14.98 6.82
CA GLU A 117 17.93 13.56 6.58
C GLU A 117 17.25 13.02 5.32
N LEU A 118 15.99 13.37 5.10
CA LEU A 118 15.25 12.95 3.90
C LEU A 118 15.84 13.55 2.62
N LEU A 119 16.21 14.83 2.65
CA LEU A 119 16.86 15.49 1.52
C LEU A 119 18.25 14.90 1.23
N GLU A 120 18.98 14.50 2.27
CA GLU A 120 20.28 13.83 2.13
C GLU A 120 20.14 12.40 1.57
N MET A 121 19.02 11.71 1.87
CA MET A 121 18.72 10.36 1.34
C MET A 121 18.15 10.39 -0.08
N ALA A 122 17.41 11.43 -0.47
CA ALA A 122 16.69 11.50 -1.74
C ALA A 122 17.56 11.18 -2.98
N PRO A 123 18.80 11.69 -3.13
CA PRO A 123 19.66 11.33 -4.25
C PRO A 123 20.03 9.84 -4.30
N GLN A 124 20.14 9.18 -3.14
CA GLN A 124 20.46 7.76 -3.06
C GLN A 124 19.26 6.90 -3.43
N MET A 125 18.05 7.34 -3.09
CA MET A 125 16.80 6.62 -3.39
C MET A 125 16.53 6.50 -4.90
N ILE A 126 17.06 7.39 -5.73
CA ILE A 126 16.93 7.32 -7.19
C ILE A 126 17.53 6.01 -7.74
N GLY A 127 18.57 5.49 -7.07
CA GLY A 127 19.24 4.24 -7.44
C GLY A 127 18.53 2.96 -7.00
N TYR A 128 17.50 3.05 -6.15
CA TYR A 128 16.75 1.89 -5.68
C TYR A 128 15.52 1.64 -6.55
N ASP A 129 15.20 0.36 -6.76
CA ASP A 129 13.96 -0.08 -7.40
C ASP A 129 13.15 -0.94 -6.44
N ILE A 130 11.83 -0.92 -6.60
CA ILE A 130 10.96 -1.93 -6.00
C ILE A 130 11.05 -3.16 -6.89
N ALA A 131 11.88 -4.13 -6.48
CA ALA A 131 12.11 -5.34 -7.26
C ALA A 131 10.87 -6.23 -7.30
N ASP A 132 10.20 -6.37 -6.14
CA ASP A 132 8.98 -7.15 -6.01
C ASP A 132 8.13 -6.66 -4.83
N THR A 133 6.88 -7.08 -4.78
CA THR A 133 5.96 -6.79 -3.67
C THR A 133 5.14 -8.02 -3.31
N ALA A 134 4.98 -8.26 -2.02
CA ALA A 134 4.15 -9.36 -1.53
C ALA A 134 3.25 -8.92 -0.37
N GLY A 135 2.20 -9.69 -0.12
CA GLY A 135 1.38 -9.56 1.08
C GLY A 135 1.74 -10.65 2.09
N PHE A 136 1.82 -10.29 3.36
CA PHE A 136 1.99 -11.25 4.46
C PHE A 136 0.67 -11.35 5.27
N PRO A 137 0.24 -12.56 5.69
CA PRO A 137 0.83 -13.88 5.41
C PRO A 137 0.71 -14.29 3.94
N PHE A 138 1.67 -15.09 3.44
CA PHE A 138 1.65 -15.63 2.06
C PHE A 138 0.55 -16.67 1.92
N ASP A 139 0.56 -17.67 2.81
CA ASP A 139 -0.46 -18.70 2.90
C ASP A 139 -1.40 -18.38 4.06
N ARG A 140 -2.69 -18.19 3.74
CA ARG A 140 -3.65 -17.61 4.67
C ARG A 140 -5.07 -18.06 4.37
N GLU A 141 -5.86 -18.14 5.45
CA GLU A 141 -7.31 -18.28 5.40
C GLU A 141 -8.00 -17.07 6.03
N THR A 142 -9.28 -16.93 5.77
CA THR A 142 -10.12 -15.91 6.42
C THR A 142 -11.21 -16.60 7.22
N GLY A 143 -11.43 -16.13 8.44
CA GLY A 143 -12.44 -16.71 9.32
C GLY A 143 -12.98 -15.71 10.33
N THR A 144 -14.13 -16.02 10.90
CA THR A 144 -14.70 -15.26 12.02
C THR A 144 -14.37 -15.96 13.31
N ILE A 145 -13.56 -15.32 14.17
CA ILE A 145 -13.19 -15.84 15.48
C ILE A 145 -14.11 -15.22 16.53
N SER A 146 -14.70 -16.05 17.38
CA SER A 146 -15.58 -15.58 18.46
C SER A 146 -14.87 -14.56 19.36
N GLY A 147 -15.51 -13.41 19.58
CA GLY A 147 -14.96 -12.30 20.36
C GLY A 147 -13.88 -11.46 19.66
N ARG A 148 -13.45 -11.83 18.44
CA ARG A 148 -12.44 -11.09 17.66
C ARG A 148 -12.95 -10.59 16.31
N GLY A 149 -14.04 -11.16 15.79
CA GLY A 149 -14.61 -10.78 14.49
C GLY A 149 -13.90 -11.45 13.31
N SER A 150 -13.96 -10.81 12.14
CA SER A 150 -13.28 -11.30 10.93
C SER A 150 -11.78 -11.16 11.07
N CYS A 151 -11.05 -12.25 10.86
CA CYS A 151 -9.60 -12.35 10.99
C CYS A 151 -8.98 -12.93 9.72
N VAL A 152 -7.75 -12.49 9.42
CA VAL A 152 -6.85 -13.20 8.50
C VAL A 152 -5.98 -14.12 9.35
N ILE A 153 -5.99 -15.40 9.02
CA ILE A 153 -5.33 -16.48 9.79
C ILE A 153 -4.19 -17.01 8.93
N PRO A 154 -2.92 -16.92 9.38
CA PRO A 154 -1.83 -17.55 8.65
C PRO A 154 -1.96 -19.07 8.73
N VAL A 155 -1.94 -19.73 7.58
CA VAL A 155 -1.83 -21.19 7.54
C VAL A 155 -0.38 -21.54 7.87
N ASN A 156 -0.14 -22.10 9.06
CA ASN A 156 1.21 -22.32 9.60
C ASN A 156 2.08 -21.04 9.63
N LEU A 157 1.98 -20.26 10.71
CA LEU A 157 2.74 -19.02 10.85
C LEU A 157 4.25 -19.23 10.73
N ALA A 158 4.79 -20.33 11.27
CA ALA A 158 6.23 -20.60 11.21
C ALA A 158 6.72 -20.74 9.76
N GLU A 159 5.95 -21.40 8.90
CA GLU A 159 6.27 -21.51 7.48
C GLU A 159 6.13 -20.17 6.76
N ASN A 160 5.09 -19.38 7.06
CA ASN A 160 4.95 -18.03 6.54
C ASN A 160 6.14 -17.12 6.89
N VAL A 161 6.68 -17.23 8.11
CA VAL A 161 7.85 -16.47 8.53
C VAL A 161 9.13 -16.96 7.80
N ARG A 162 9.26 -18.26 7.54
CA ARG A 162 10.35 -18.78 6.70
C ARG A 162 10.30 -18.19 5.29
N GLN A 163 9.12 -18.20 4.66
CA GLN A 163 8.90 -17.59 3.34
C GLN A 163 9.17 -16.08 3.34
N LEU A 164 8.84 -15.38 4.43
CA LEU A 164 9.14 -13.96 4.57
C LEU A 164 10.66 -13.68 4.55
N HIS A 165 11.44 -14.52 5.25
CA HIS A 165 12.90 -14.40 5.23
C HIS A 165 13.50 -14.75 3.88
N GLU A 166 12.94 -15.72 3.17
CA GLU A 166 13.29 -16.04 1.79
C GLU A 166 13.02 -14.84 0.87
N PHE A 167 11.82 -14.26 0.95
CA PHE A 167 11.41 -13.13 0.12
C PHE A 167 12.24 -11.86 0.37
N LEU A 168 12.51 -11.52 1.64
CA LEU A 168 13.18 -10.26 1.98
C LEU A 168 14.71 -10.33 1.90
N TYR A 169 15.29 -11.51 2.17
CA TYR A 169 16.73 -11.65 2.39
C TYR A 169 17.38 -12.77 1.56
N GLU A 170 16.60 -13.44 0.69
CA GLU A 170 17.06 -14.63 -0.05
C GLU A 170 17.62 -15.71 0.90
N ASN A 171 17.11 -15.76 2.15
CA ASN A 171 17.57 -16.69 3.17
C ASN A 171 16.69 -17.93 3.20
N TYR A 172 17.04 -18.94 2.40
CA TYR A 172 16.33 -20.20 2.24
C TYR A 172 16.49 -21.16 3.43
N ASP A 173 17.55 -20.97 4.23
CA ASP A 173 17.87 -21.83 5.38
C ASP A 173 17.40 -21.23 6.72
N TYR A 174 16.56 -20.19 6.68
CA TYR A 174 16.06 -19.55 7.89
C TYR A 174 15.21 -20.51 8.72
N THR A 175 15.57 -20.62 10.01
CA THR A 175 14.79 -21.40 10.98
C THR A 175 14.05 -20.43 11.90
N PRO A 176 12.70 -20.48 11.94
CA PRO A 176 11.91 -19.65 12.84
C PRO A 176 12.29 -19.84 14.31
N SER A 177 12.31 -18.75 15.07
CA SER A 177 12.61 -18.79 16.49
C SER A 177 11.61 -19.65 17.27
N SER A 178 12.00 -20.11 18.46
CA SER A 178 11.12 -20.86 19.35
C SER A 178 9.83 -20.10 19.72
N GLU A 179 9.91 -18.76 19.79
CA GLU A 179 8.74 -17.93 20.05
C GLU A 179 7.77 -17.92 18.85
N VAL A 180 8.29 -17.82 17.63
CA VAL A 180 7.47 -17.93 16.40
C VAL A 180 6.80 -19.29 16.31
N GLN A 181 7.53 -20.36 16.61
CA GLN A 181 6.98 -21.74 16.61
C GLN A 181 5.86 -21.89 17.62
N LYS A 182 6.06 -21.42 18.86
CA LYS A 182 5.05 -21.44 19.91
C LYS A 182 3.79 -20.66 19.54
N ILE A 183 3.93 -19.47 18.94
CA ILE A 183 2.79 -18.68 18.45
C ILE A 183 2.08 -19.41 17.31
N SER A 184 2.82 -20.03 16.39
CA SER A 184 2.25 -20.84 15.30
C SER A 184 1.40 -22.01 15.83
N GLU A 185 1.94 -22.75 16.80
CA GLU A 185 1.22 -23.85 17.46
C GLU A 185 -0.06 -23.35 18.16
N GLN A 186 0.00 -22.19 18.82
CA GLN A 186 -1.17 -21.61 19.46
C GLN A 186 -2.24 -21.19 18.43
N ILE A 187 -1.85 -20.59 17.31
CA ILE A 187 -2.79 -20.23 16.24
C ILE A 187 -3.45 -21.49 15.68
N THR A 188 -2.66 -22.53 15.40
CA THR A 188 -3.19 -23.82 14.92
C THR A 188 -4.17 -24.46 15.93
N ALA A 189 -3.85 -24.40 17.22
CA ALA A 189 -4.73 -24.94 18.27
C ALA A 189 -6.07 -24.16 18.36
N ASP A 190 -6.02 -22.84 18.18
CA ASP A 190 -7.19 -21.96 18.31
C ASP A 190 -8.07 -21.95 17.05
N THR A 191 -7.51 -22.22 15.87
CA THR A 191 -8.17 -22.00 14.57
C THR A 191 -8.27 -23.24 13.69
N GLY A 192 -7.41 -24.23 13.91
CA GLY A 192 -7.29 -25.44 13.09
C GLY A 192 -6.36 -25.30 11.87
N TYR A 193 -5.66 -24.15 11.72
CA TYR A 193 -4.75 -23.85 10.59
C TYR A 193 -3.29 -23.77 10.99
#